data_05c1b8893a47a94b45595d232d89e380
#
_entry.id   05c1b8893a47a94b45595d232d89e380
#
_cell.length_a   1.000
_cell.length_b   1.000
_cell.length_c   1.000
_cell.angle_alpha   90.00
_cell.angle_beta   90.00
_cell.angle_gamma   90.00
#
_symmetry.space_group_name_H-M   'P 1'
#
loop_
_entity.id
_entity.type
_entity.pdbx_description
1 polymer ?
#
loop_
_entity_poly.entity_id
_entity_poly.type
_entity_poly.pdbx_seq_one_letter_code
_entity_poly.pdbx_strand_id
1 'polypeptide(L)'
;SAASDVYKRQTYNRSLLPLLAKEHITVLTSFEQMNDEEASFADNFFMEKVYPVLTPMAVDASRPFPLIRNKSLNIAALIKTKNQSEEEMEPELEFATVQVPSVMGRIVQLPCTEGVKLILLEEIIRRNISKLFLNYDVISTAAYRIERNADLSIDEEEAEDLLQEIEKQLKQRQWGCLLYTSPSPRDA
;
A
#
# COMPACT_ATOMS: atom_id res chain seq x y z
N SER A 1 -14.91 11.58 9.95
CA SER A 1 -14.08 12.35 10.88
C SER A 1 -13.05 11.41 11.52
N ALA A 2 -11.86 11.92 11.88
CA ALA A 2 -10.77 11.15 12.46
C ALA A 2 -11.19 10.25 13.65
N ALA A 3 -12.07 10.75 14.52
CA ALA A 3 -12.61 9.99 15.64
C ALA A 3 -13.43 8.76 15.19
N SER A 4 -14.21 8.88 14.12
CA SER A 4 -14.96 7.76 13.54
C SER A 4 -14.02 6.68 12.99
N ASP A 5 -12.92 7.07 12.38
CA ASP A 5 -11.99 6.14 11.76
C ASP A 5 -11.14 5.41 12.82
N VAL A 6 -10.77 6.10 13.89
CA VAL A 6 -10.14 5.50 15.08
C VAL A 6 -11.07 4.46 15.71
N TYR A 7 -12.34 4.79 15.89
CA TYR A 7 -13.34 3.88 16.46
C TYR A 7 -13.53 2.63 15.58
N LYS A 8 -13.69 2.81 14.26
CA LYS A 8 -13.81 1.71 13.31
C LYS A 8 -12.60 0.78 13.37
N ARG A 9 -11.39 1.35 13.40
CA ARG A 9 -10.14 0.59 13.49
C ARG A 9 -10.02 -0.17 14.81
N GLN A 10 -10.42 0.43 15.93
CA GLN A 10 -10.44 -0.24 17.22
C GLN A 10 -11.46 -1.39 17.23
N THR A 11 -12.66 -1.18 16.71
CA THR A 11 -13.69 -2.21 16.61
C THR A 11 -13.23 -3.36 15.72
N TYR A 12 -12.60 -3.05 14.58
CA TYR A 12 -12.04 -4.06 13.68
C TYR A 12 -10.99 -4.92 14.39
N ASN A 13 -9.99 -4.29 15.02
CA ASN A 13 -8.87 -5.01 15.61
C ASN A 13 -9.22 -5.72 16.93
N ARG A 14 -10.05 -5.11 17.79
CA ARG A 14 -10.34 -5.61 19.14
C ARG A 14 -11.57 -6.52 19.22
N SER A 15 -12.47 -6.40 18.26
CA SER A 15 -13.71 -7.16 18.29
C SER A 15 -13.85 -8.08 17.09
N LEU A 16 -13.78 -7.55 15.87
CA LEU A 16 -14.07 -8.32 14.67
C LEU A 16 -13.04 -9.41 14.40
N LEU A 17 -11.75 -9.09 14.39
CA LEU A 17 -10.70 -10.08 14.13
C LEU A 17 -10.69 -11.22 15.17
N PRO A 18 -10.81 -10.98 16.50
CA PRO A 18 -10.92 -12.05 17.49
C PRO A 18 -12.20 -12.91 17.35
N LEU A 19 -13.32 -12.30 16.92
CA LEU A 19 -14.55 -13.07 16.66
C LEU A 19 -14.41 -13.98 15.43
N LEU A 20 -13.83 -13.46 14.35
CA LEU A 20 -13.53 -14.28 13.18
C LEU A 20 -12.58 -15.43 13.51
N ALA A 21 -11.58 -15.19 14.35
CA ALA A 21 -10.65 -16.24 14.76
C ALA A 21 -11.34 -17.37 15.56
N LYS A 22 -12.37 -17.06 16.35
CA LYS A 22 -13.20 -18.08 17.02
C LYS A 22 -13.97 -18.97 16.05
N GLU A 23 -14.33 -18.43 14.90
CA GLU A 23 -14.99 -19.15 13.82
C GLU A 23 -13.99 -19.78 12.83
N HIS A 24 -12.73 -19.95 13.26
CA HIS A 24 -11.64 -20.49 12.43
C HIS A 24 -11.37 -19.67 11.14
N ILE A 25 -11.67 -18.36 11.15
CA ILE A 25 -11.37 -17.44 10.06
C ILE A 25 -10.24 -16.52 10.53
N THR A 26 -9.07 -16.65 9.90
CA THR A 26 -7.89 -15.81 10.17
C THR A 26 -7.70 -14.81 9.03
N VAL A 27 -7.61 -13.52 9.36
CA VAL A 27 -7.29 -12.46 8.41
C VAL A 27 -5.88 -11.96 8.67
N LEU A 28 -4.98 -12.18 7.71
CA LEU A 28 -3.62 -11.65 7.78
C LEU A 28 -3.66 -10.15 7.46
N THR A 29 -3.03 -9.35 8.30
CA THR A 29 -2.98 -7.89 8.18
C THR A 29 -1.72 -7.39 7.47
N SER A 30 -0.72 -8.26 7.31
CA SER A 30 0.53 -8.02 6.59
C SER A 30 0.98 -9.29 5.89
N PHE A 31 1.61 -9.11 4.72
CA PHE A 31 2.23 -10.22 3.98
C PHE A 31 3.40 -10.89 4.75
N GLU A 32 3.98 -10.22 5.73
CA GLU A 32 5.05 -10.76 6.58
C GLU A 32 4.57 -11.88 7.52
N GLN A 33 3.25 -12.00 7.70
CA GLN A 33 2.63 -13.03 8.55
C GLN A 33 2.42 -14.36 7.80
N MET A 34 2.67 -14.40 6.49
CA MET A 34 2.53 -15.60 5.68
C MET A 34 3.68 -16.59 5.97
N ASN A 35 3.35 -17.87 6.02
CA ASN A 35 4.36 -18.93 5.97
C ASN A 35 4.84 -19.16 4.53
N ASP A 36 5.82 -20.04 4.33
CA ASP A 36 6.47 -20.28 3.02
C ASP A 36 5.50 -20.82 1.96
N GLU A 37 4.54 -21.66 2.33
CA GLU A 37 3.53 -22.20 1.42
C GLU A 37 2.55 -21.11 0.98
N GLU A 38 2.06 -20.32 1.93
CA GLU A 38 1.18 -19.17 1.68
C GLU A 38 1.87 -18.10 0.83
N ALA A 39 3.14 -17.84 1.13
CA ALA A 39 3.97 -16.91 0.37
C ALA A 39 4.16 -17.38 -1.08
N SER A 40 4.46 -18.66 -1.28
CA SER A 40 4.61 -19.26 -2.61
C SER A 40 3.30 -19.19 -3.41
N PHE A 41 2.18 -19.48 -2.77
CA PHE A 41 0.85 -19.33 -3.38
C PHE A 41 0.60 -17.87 -3.77
N ALA A 42 0.85 -16.92 -2.88
CA ALA A 42 0.64 -15.50 -3.13
C ALA A 42 1.50 -14.98 -4.28
N ASP A 43 2.77 -15.44 -4.37
CA ASP A 43 3.69 -15.08 -5.44
C ASP A 43 3.24 -15.64 -6.80
N ASN A 44 2.76 -16.88 -6.85
CA ASN A 44 2.20 -17.47 -8.05
C ASN A 44 0.89 -16.78 -8.47
N PHE A 45 -0.01 -16.55 -7.52
CA PHE A 45 -1.24 -15.82 -7.75
C PHE A 45 -0.98 -14.41 -8.30
N PHE A 46 0.03 -13.73 -7.74
CA PHE A 46 0.45 -12.42 -8.24
C PHE A 46 0.89 -12.50 -9.70
N MET A 47 1.80 -13.40 -10.04
CA MET A 47 2.34 -13.51 -11.41
C MET A 47 1.30 -13.91 -12.44
N GLU A 48 0.40 -14.84 -12.10
CA GLU A 48 -0.57 -15.39 -13.06
C GLU A 48 -1.80 -14.50 -13.23
N LYS A 49 -2.28 -13.87 -12.16
CA LYS A 49 -3.59 -13.19 -12.15
C LYS A 49 -3.47 -11.68 -11.99
N VAL A 50 -2.56 -11.20 -11.15
CA VAL A 50 -2.50 -9.79 -10.75
C VAL A 50 -1.56 -9.01 -11.66
N TYR A 51 -0.36 -9.49 -11.86
CA TYR A 51 0.68 -8.82 -12.66
C TYR A 51 0.21 -8.38 -14.06
N PRO A 52 -0.52 -9.21 -14.84
CA PRO A 52 -0.94 -8.84 -16.19
C PRO A 52 -1.92 -7.66 -16.26
N VAL A 53 -2.59 -7.34 -15.16
CA VAL A 53 -3.61 -6.27 -15.11
C VAL A 53 -3.13 -5.03 -14.36
N LEU A 54 -1.90 -5.05 -13.84
CA LEU A 54 -1.31 -3.89 -13.17
C LEU A 54 -0.69 -2.92 -14.16
N THR A 55 -0.85 -1.63 -13.86
CA THR A 55 -0.21 -0.54 -14.58
C THR A 55 0.61 0.30 -13.59
N PRO A 56 1.89 -0.03 -13.38
CA PRO A 56 2.76 0.77 -12.54
C PRO A 56 3.09 2.10 -13.22
N MET A 57 3.15 3.17 -12.45
CA MET A 57 3.49 4.51 -12.90
C MET A 57 4.56 5.09 -11.98
N ALA A 58 5.71 5.45 -12.53
CA ALA A 58 6.72 6.23 -11.84
C ALA A 58 6.46 7.71 -12.12
N VAL A 59 6.65 8.54 -11.10
CA VAL A 59 6.52 9.99 -11.15
C VAL A 59 7.90 10.57 -10.98
N ASP A 60 8.38 11.29 -11.97
CA ASP A 60 9.62 12.05 -11.95
C ASP A 60 9.32 13.54 -12.24
N ALA A 61 10.35 14.39 -12.11
CA ALA A 61 10.23 15.83 -12.35
C ALA A 61 9.72 16.19 -13.77
N SER A 62 9.82 15.26 -14.73
CA SER A 62 9.39 15.45 -16.13
C SER A 62 7.98 14.91 -16.39
N ARG A 63 7.41 14.16 -15.46
CA ARG A 63 6.11 13.53 -15.60
C ARG A 63 5.17 14.02 -14.50
N PRO A 64 4.08 14.70 -14.87
CA PRO A 64 3.11 15.17 -13.89
C PRO A 64 2.50 13.98 -13.11
N PHE A 65 2.08 14.27 -11.88
CA PHE A 65 1.42 13.29 -11.05
C PHE A 65 0.23 12.64 -11.79
N PRO A 66 0.15 11.30 -11.84
CA PRO A 66 -0.88 10.62 -12.61
C PRO A 66 -2.27 10.92 -12.07
N LEU A 67 -3.24 10.99 -12.97
CA LEU A 67 -4.65 11.19 -12.66
C LEU A 67 -5.20 9.95 -11.94
N ILE A 68 -5.13 9.97 -10.61
CA ILE A 68 -5.63 8.87 -9.79
C ILE A 68 -7.15 8.96 -9.70
N ARG A 69 -7.83 7.86 -9.99
CA ARG A 69 -9.29 7.77 -9.92
C ARG A 69 -9.78 8.01 -8.48
N ASN A 70 -10.81 8.84 -8.32
CA ASN A 70 -11.45 9.07 -7.02
C ASN A 70 -11.87 7.74 -6.35
N LYS A 71 -11.56 7.61 -5.06
CA LYS A 71 -11.85 6.45 -4.20
C LYS A 71 -11.15 5.14 -4.63
N SER A 72 -10.28 5.15 -5.63
CA SER A 72 -9.48 3.97 -5.94
C SER A 72 -8.46 3.69 -4.84
N LEU A 73 -8.20 2.41 -4.60
CA LEU A 73 -7.12 1.97 -3.73
C LEU A 73 -5.84 1.88 -4.56
N ASN A 74 -4.77 2.49 -4.07
CA ASN A 74 -3.48 2.52 -4.73
C ASN A 74 -2.38 2.15 -3.74
N ILE A 75 -1.24 1.72 -4.27
CA ILE A 75 -0.03 1.49 -3.52
C ILE A 75 0.99 2.51 -3.99
N ALA A 76 1.47 3.32 -3.06
CA ALA A 76 2.61 4.20 -3.25
C ALA A 76 3.89 3.44 -2.93
N ALA A 77 4.93 3.66 -3.72
CA ALA A 77 6.27 3.15 -3.49
C ALA A 77 7.28 4.28 -3.57
N LEU A 78 8.21 4.31 -2.63
CA LEU A 78 9.42 5.10 -2.72
C LEU A 78 10.50 4.22 -3.32
N ILE A 79 11.04 4.63 -4.45
CA ILE A 79 11.98 3.85 -5.24
C ILE A 79 13.28 4.62 -5.45
N LYS A 80 14.38 3.89 -5.64
CA LYS A 80 15.71 4.43 -5.93
C LYS A 80 16.29 3.69 -7.12
N THR A 81 16.88 4.41 -8.08
CA THR A 81 17.57 3.81 -9.22
C THR A 81 18.77 2.96 -8.77
N LYS A 82 18.90 1.72 -9.26
CA LYS A 82 19.97 0.81 -8.89
C LYS A 82 21.37 1.23 -9.33
N ASN A 83 21.50 2.07 -10.37
CA ASN A 83 22.76 2.40 -11.03
C ASN A 83 23.31 3.78 -10.68
N GLN A 84 22.89 4.39 -9.57
CA GLN A 84 23.54 5.63 -9.12
C GLN A 84 24.91 5.29 -8.54
N SER A 85 25.96 5.90 -9.13
CA SER A 85 27.33 5.82 -8.63
C SER A 85 27.40 6.43 -7.23
N GLU A 86 28.20 5.83 -6.34
CA GLU A 86 28.38 6.25 -4.93
C GLU A 86 28.89 7.70 -4.76
N GLU A 87 29.20 8.41 -5.85
CA GLU A 87 29.73 9.77 -5.85
C GLU A 87 28.64 10.86 -5.85
N GLU A 88 27.35 10.53 -6.05
CA GLU A 88 26.27 11.50 -5.94
C GLU A 88 25.83 11.66 -4.48
N MET A 89 25.93 12.88 -3.99
CA MET A 89 25.85 13.26 -2.57
C MET A 89 24.55 12.95 -1.83
N GLU A 90 23.46 12.66 -2.52
CA GLU A 90 22.22 12.11 -1.94
C GLU A 90 21.49 11.26 -3.00
N PRO A 91 21.03 10.04 -2.64
CA PRO A 91 20.27 9.23 -3.59
C PRO A 91 18.94 9.91 -3.91
N GLU A 92 18.71 10.19 -5.17
CA GLU A 92 17.43 10.72 -5.63
C GLU A 92 16.35 9.65 -5.46
N LEU A 93 15.39 9.92 -4.56
CA LEU A 93 14.26 9.05 -4.30
C LEU A 93 13.11 9.48 -5.20
N GLU A 94 12.62 8.56 -5.99
CA GLU A 94 11.49 8.77 -6.88
C GLU A 94 10.20 8.18 -6.26
N PHE A 95 9.09 8.79 -6.62
CA PHE A 95 7.77 8.29 -6.25
C PHE A 95 7.20 7.41 -7.37
N ALA A 96 6.63 6.28 -7.00
CA ALA A 96 5.90 5.42 -7.91
C ALA A 96 4.55 5.04 -7.32
N THR A 97 3.59 4.78 -8.16
CA THR A 97 2.27 4.33 -7.73
C THR A 97 1.73 3.23 -8.63
N VAL A 98 0.93 2.35 -8.04
CA VAL A 98 0.20 1.32 -8.78
C VAL A 98 -1.22 1.21 -8.23
N GLN A 99 -2.20 1.20 -9.12
CA GLN A 99 -3.59 1.03 -8.72
C GLN A 99 -3.88 -0.43 -8.42
N VAL A 100 -4.54 -0.70 -7.28
CA VAL A 100 -5.09 -2.03 -6.97
C VAL A 100 -6.27 -2.30 -7.90
N PRO A 101 -6.28 -3.41 -8.67
CA PRO A 101 -7.31 -3.67 -9.65
C PRO A 101 -8.69 -3.85 -9.00
N SER A 102 -9.65 -3.00 -9.35
CA SER A 102 -11.03 -3.08 -8.83
C SER A 102 -11.84 -4.22 -9.44
N VAL A 103 -11.38 -4.78 -10.56
CA VAL A 103 -12.01 -5.93 -11.24
C VAL A 103 -11.76 -7.26 -10.53
N MET A 104 -10.79 -7.28 -9.61
CA MET A 104 -10.46 -8.43 -8.79
C MET A 104 -11.06 -8.30 -7.40
N GLY A 105 -11.42 -9.43 -6.79
CA GLY A 105 -11.81 -9.47 -5.37
C GLY A 105 -10.65 -8.99 -4.49
N ARG A 106 -10.95 -8.09 -3.55
CA ARG A 106 -9.95 -7.54 -2.63
C ARG A 106 -9.45 -8.55 -1.60
N ILE A 107 -10.26 -9.56 -1.29
CA ILE A 107 -9.95 -10.60 -0.32
C ILE A 107 -9.50 -11.83 -1.07
N VAL A 108 -8.32 -12.35 -0.74
CA VAL A 108 -7.75 -13.56 -1.32
C VAL A 108 -7.66 -14.62 -0.24
N GLN A 109 -8.17 -15.82 -0.53
CA GLN A 109 -8.05 -16.96 0.35
C GLN A 109 -6.70 -17.64 0.10
N LEU A 110 -5.97 -17.85 1.18
CA LEU A 110 -4.70 -18.58 1.19
C LEU A 110 -4.92 -20.07 1.44
N PRO A 111 -4.01 -20.94 1.00
CA PRO A 111 -4.04 -22.35 1.38
C PRO A 111 -3.89 -22.51 2.89
N CYS A 112 -4.70 -23.34 3.51
CA CYS A 112 -4.60 -23.68 4.91
C CYS A 112 -5.17 -25.08 5.16
N THR A 113 -4.66 -25.76 6.18
CA THR A 113 -5.10 -27.11 6.55
C THR A 113 -6.39 -27.11 7.37
N GLU A 114 -6.61 -26.06 8.16
CA GLU A 114 -7.81 -25.92 9.00
C GLU A 114 -8.36 -24.49 8.91
N GLY A 115 -9.69 -24.39 8.84
CA GLY A 115 -10.39 -23.12 8.79
C GLY A 115 -10.24 -22.38 7.46
N VAL A 116 -10.30 -21.06 7.52
CA VAL A 116 -10.16 -20.16 6.38
C VAL A 116 -9.11 -19.12 6.71
N LYS A 117 -8.11 -18.95 5.84
CA LYS A 117 -7.09 -17.90 5.97
C LYS A 117 -7.21 -16.93 4.81
N LEU A 118 -7.27 -15.66 5.13
CA LEU A 118 -7.54 -14.57 4.20
C LEU A 118 -6.43 -13.53 4.25
N ILE A 119 -6.11 -12.94 3.10
CA ILE A 119 -5.23 -11.79 2.99
C ILE A 119 -5.83 -10.77 2.01
N LEU A 120 -5.48 -9.51 2.16
CA LEU A 120 -5.90 -8.46 1.25
C LEU A 120 -5.02 -8.42 0.00
N LEU A 121 -5.62 -8.18 -1.15
CA LEU A 121 -4.93 -8.13 -2.44
C LEU A 121 -3.77 -7.11 -2.45
N GLU A 122 -3.95 -5.97 -1.78
CA GLU A 122 -2.91 -4.96 -1.63
C GLU A 122 -1.65 -5.48 -0.91
N GLU A 123 -1.78 -6.43 0.01
CA GLU A 123 -0.63 -7.03 0.69
C GLU A 123 0.14 -7.99 -0.24
N ILE A 124 -0.57 -8.72 -1.10
CA ILE A 124 0.06 -9.56 -2.14
C ILE A 124 0.83 -8.69 -3.14
N ILE A 125 0.24 -7.56 -3.56
CA ILE A 125 0.90 -6.63 -4.47
C ILE A 125 2.12 -6.00 -3.79
N ARG A 126 2.02 -5.55 -2.55
CA ARG A 126 3.13 -4.97 -1.78
C ARG A 126 4.30 -5.93 -1.64
N ARG A 127 4.04 -7.19 -1.36
CA ARG A 127 5.05 -8.24 -1.30
C ARG A 127 5.84 -8.38 -2.61
N ASN A 128 5.16 -8.24 -3.74
CA ASN A 128 5.72 -8.47 -5.07
C ASN A 128 6.06 -7.16 -5.81
N ILE A 129 6.00 -6.02 -5.15
CA ILE A 129 6.06 -4.71 -5.81
C ILE A 129 7.41 -4.48 -6.51
N SER A 130 8.51 -5.05 -6.02
CA SER A 130 9.83 -4.99 -6.64
C SER A 130 9.87 -5.61 -8.04
N LYS A 131 8.96 -6.55 -8.33
CA LYS A 131 8.83 -7.16 -9.67
C LYS A 131 8.23 -6.20 -10.70
N LEU A 132 7.59 -5.12 -10.25
CA LEU A 132 7.04 -4.08 -11.12
C LEU A 132 8.09 -3.01 -11.48
N PHE A 133 9.13 -2.84 -10.65
CA PHE A 133 10.15 -1.80 -10.78
C PHE A 133 11.55 -2.41 -10.85
N LEU A 134 11.82 -3.15 -11.95
CA LEU A 134 13.03 -3.98 -12.08
C LEU A 134 14.36 -3.21 -11.98
N ASN A 135 14.39 -1.95 -12.44
CA ASN A 135 15.59 -1.10 -12.43
C ASN A 135 15.73 -0.26 -11.16
N TYR A 136 14.84 -0.49 -10.19
CA TYR A 136 14.78 0.27 -8.96
C TYR A 136 14.84 -0.64 -7.74
N ASP A 137 15.37 -0.11 -6.66
CA ASP A 137 15.20 -0.65 -5.32
C ASP A 137 14.00 -0.01 -4.65
N VAL A 138 13.07 -0.83 -4.15
CA VAL A 138 11.90 -0.36 -3.43
C VAL A 138 12.27 -0.14 -1.97
N ILE A 139 12.25 1.10 -1.52
CA ILE A 139 12.65 1.50 -0.16
C ILE A 139 11.50 1.34 0.82
N SER A 140 10.30 1.82 0.44
CA SER A 140 9.11 1.70 1.28
C SER A 140 7.83 1.70 0.46
N THR A 141 6.75 1.15 1.03
CA THR A 141 5.45 1.10 0.39
C THR A 141 4.32 1.43 1.35
N ALA A 142 3.26 2.07 0.84
CA ALA A 142 2.04 2.32 1.58
C ALA A 142 0.81 2.18 0.68
N ALA A 143 -0.25 1.58 1.23
CA ALA A 143 -1.57 1.65 0.58
C ALA A 143 -2.22 3.01 0.91
N TYR A 144 -2.81 3.63 -0.10
CA TYR A 144 -3.49 4.92 0.05
C TYR A 144 -4.75 5.00 -0.82
N ARG A 145 -5.61 5.93 -0.48
CA ARG A 145 -6.83 6.24 -1.24
C ARG A 145 -7.02 7.75 -1.27
N ILE A 146 -7.37 8.27 -2.43
CA ILE A 146 -7.72 9.67 -2.60
C ILE A 146 -9.23 9.80 -2.56
N GLU A 147 -9.72 10.72 -1.75
CA GLU A 147 -11.12 11.09 -1.70
C GLU A 147 -11.24 12.56 -2.13
N ARG A 148 -11.89 12.81 -3.27
CA ARG A 148 -12.11 14.14 -3.82
C ARG A 148 -13.57 14.51 -3.65
N ASN A 149 -13.83 15.76 -3.26
CA ASN A 149 -15.16 16.34 -3.38
C ASN A 149 -15.45 16.58 -4.87
N ALA A 150 -16.65 16.24 -5.31
CA ALA A 150 -17.04 16.21 -6.72
C ALA A 150 -16.97 17.57 -7.45
N ASP A 151 -16.81 18.67 -6.73
CA ASP A 151 -16.90 20.04 -7.24
C ASP A 151 -15.55 20.74 -7.45
N LEU A 152 -14.41 20.07 -7.17
CA LEU A 152 -13.10 20.67 -7.35
C LEU A 152 -12.41 20.10 -8.60
N SER A 153 -12.17 20.97 -9.58
CA SER A 153 -11.16 20.74 -10.61
C SER A 153 -9.80 20.59 -9.92
N ILE A 154 -9.02 19.60 -10.33
CA ILE A 154 -7.68 19.38 -9.78
C ILE A 154 -6.81 20.51 -10.29
N ASP A 155 -6.38 21.41 -9.41
CA ASP A 155 -5.24 22.28 -9.68
C ASP A 155 -3.95 21.47 -9.58
N GLU A 156 -2.98 21.77 -10.44
CA GLU A 156 -1.67 21.12 -10.43
C GLU A 156 -0.99 21.28 -9.07
N GLU A 157 -1.20 22.40 -8.37
CA GLU A 157 -0.70 22.67 -7.01
C GLU A 157 -1.24 21.65 -5.98
N GLU A 158 -2.52 21.27 -6.04
CA GLU A 158 -3.09 20.26 -5.14
C GLU A 158 -2.49 18.85 -5.37
N ALA A 159 -2.09 18.56 -6.59
CA ALA A 159 -1.44 17.29 -6.93
C ALA A 159 -0.01 17.22 -6.38
N GLU A 160 0.74 18.34 -6.42
CA GLU A 160 2.08 18.44 -5.84
C GLU A 160 2.04 18.35 -4.31
N ASP A 161 1.13 19.05 -3.66
CA ASP A 161 0.94 18.99 -2.20
C ASP A 161 0.61 17.57 -1.73
N LEU A 162 -0.23 16.86 -2.47
CA LEU A 162 -0.57 15.47 -2.18
C LEU A 162 0.64 14.54 -2.33
N LEU A 163 1.43 14.73 -3.37
CA LEU A 163 2.65 13.98 -3.60
C LEU A 163 3.64 14.17 -2.44
N GLN A 164 3.88 15.42 -2.06
CA GLN A 164 4.77 15.75 -0.95
C GLN A 164 4.31 15.11 0.37
N GLU A 165 3.01 15.12 0.67
CA GLU A 165 2.48 14.49 1.89
C GLU A 165 2.65 12.96 1.85
N ILE A 166 2.40 12.31 0.71
CA ILE A 166 2.61 10.86 0.56
C ILE A 166 4.08 10.51 0.69
N GLU A 167 4.98 11.25 0.06
CA GLU A 167 6.43 11.06 0.18
C GLU A 167 6.91 11.22 1.61
N LYS A 168 6.45 12.26 2.31
CA LYS A 168 6.76 12.49 3.72
C LYS A 168 6.33 11.31 4.59
N GLN A 169 5.15 10.79 4.37
CA GLN A 169 4.63 9.60 5.07
C GLN A 169 5.46 8.35 4.78
N LEU A 170 5.91 8.16 3.54
CA LEU A 170 6.77 7.05 3.13
C LEU A 170 8.18 7.17 3.73
N LYS A 171 8.76 8.38 3.71
CA LYS A 171 10.07 8.65 4.33
C LYS A 171 10.04 8.42 5.85
N GLN A 172 8.97 8.82 6.53
CA GLN A 172 8.81 8.54 7.96
C GLN A 172 8.76 7.04 8.28
N ARG A 173 8.18 6.23 7.40
CA ARG A 173 8.14 4.77 7.56
C ARG A 173 9.51 4.09 7.37
N GLN A 174 10.40 4.69 6.60
CA GLN A 174 11.78 4.20 6.42
C GLN A 174 12.59 4.24 7.73
N TRP A 175 12.33 5.22 8.62
CA TRP A 175 13.12 5.47 9.83
C TRP A 175 12.57 4.80 11.10
N GLY A 176 11.43 4.14 11.01
CA GLY A 176 10.87 3.44 12.17
C GLY A 176 9.64 2.66 11.81
N CYS A 177 9.55 1.47 12.37
CA CYS A 177 8.31 0.70 12.49
C CYS A 177 7.38 1.44 13.49
N LEU A 178 7.10 2.69 13.23
CA LEU A 178 6.14 3.49 13.98
C LEU A 178 4.76 3.19 13.42
N LEU A 179 4.04 2.36 14.15
CA LEU A 179 2.60 2.41 14.15
C LEU A 179 2.19 3.88 14.25
N TYR A 180 1.71 4.46 13.17
CA TYR A 180 1.11 5.79 13.20
C TYR A 180 -0.10 5.71 14.12
N THR A 181 0.10 6.06 15.36
CA THR A 181 -0.98 6.44 16.24
C THR A 181 -1.33 7.88 15.86
N SER A 182 -2.48 8.06 15.22
CA SER A 182 -3.09 9.40 15.10
C SER A 182 -2.97 10.11 16.44
N PRO A 183 -2.54 11.39 16.48
CA PRO A 183 -2.46 12.12 17.73
C PRO A 183 -3.80 12.00 18.48
N SER A 184 -3.68 11.71 19.77
CA SER A 184 -4.85 11.62 20.65
C SER A 184 -5.58 12.98 20.64
N PRO A 185 -6.91 13.00 20.65
CA PRO A 185 -7.67 14.25 20.79
C PRO A 185 -7.41 15.03 22.09
N ARG A 186 -6.50 14.56 22.94
CA ARG A 186 -6.12 15.21 24.21
C ARG A 186 -4.91 16.14 24.09
N ASP A 187 -4.25 16.19 22.93
CA ASP A 187 -3.06 17.03 22.70
C ASP A 187 -3.36 18.25 21.80
N ALA A 188 -4.63 18.66 21.73
CA ALA A 188 -5.07 19.90 21.09
C ALA A 188 -5.71 20.83 22.13
#